data_c895a49399bf4447ac9e1e2362ae61c5
#
_entry.id   c895a49399bf4447ac9e1e2362ae61c5
#
_cell.length_a   1.000
_cell.length_b   1.000
_cell.length_c   1.000
_cell.angle_alpha   90.00
_cell.angle_beta   90.00
_cell.angle_gamma   90.00
#
_symmetry.space_group_name_H-M   'P 1'
#
loop_
_entity.id
_entity.type
_entity.pdbx_description
1 polymer ?
#
loop_
_entity_poly.entity_id
_entity_poly.type
_entity_poly.pdbx_seq_one_letter_code
_entity_poly.pdbx_strand_id
1 'polypeptide(L)'
;MGASSDLTWTREEHPVWDDDKVRVIGGAPDGAFVLPFALGDDLPGDWWRVTDEKGTVVGYGRLDTTWGGDAEILMASDPAAQGVGVGSFLLERLEDEAESRGINYVHNTIRAEHPQRDLVHDWLVVRGFRGTVDGDLRKRVGSTRGAASRRTPAAAASYDVASDPGGQAPGREEEGGYVNVEDHRY
;
A
#
# COMPACT_ATOMS: atom_id res chain seq x y z
N MET A 1 -15.59 14.25 19.71
CA MET A 1 -16.03 12.87 19.48
C MET A 1 -16.42 12.79 18.01
N GLY A 2 -15.51 12.31 17.19
CA GLY A 2 -15.81 12.05 15.78
C GLY A 2 -16.79 10.89 15.73
N ALA A 3 -17.97 11.09 15.16
CA ALA A 3 -18.83 10.02 14.76
C ALA A 3 -18.02 9.15 13.78
N SER A 4 -17.67 7.95 14.16
CA SER A 4 -17.30 6.92 13.19
C SER A 4 -18.54 6.75 12.34
N SER A 5 -18.53 7.35 11.16
CA SER A 5 -19.52 7.05 10.15
C SER A 5 -19.37 5.55 9.88
N ASP A 6 -20.45 4.79 10.06
CA ASP A 6 -20.43 3.36 9.78
C ASP A 6 -20.24 3.18 8.26
N LEU A 7 -18.99 3.03 7.87
CA LEU A 7 -18.61 2.79 6.48
C LEU A 7 -18.62 1.30 6.21
N THR A 8 -19.27 0.89 5.13
CA THR A 8 -19.37 -0.49 4.71
C THR A 8 -18.46 -0.73 3.50
N TRP A 9 -17.64 -1.77 3.57
CA TRP A 9 -16.72 -2.22 2.52
C TRP A 9 -17.30 -3.41 1.77
N THR A 10 -17.55 -3.28 0.47
CA THR A 10 -18.18 -4.34 -0.32
C THR A 10 -17.39 -4.57 -1.61
N ARG A 11 -16.99 -5.84 -1.84
CA ARG A 11 -16.35 -6.25 -3.11
C ARG A 11 -17.38 -6.27 -4.23
N GLU A 12 -17.00 -5.79 -5.40
CA GLU A 12 -17.76 -5.91 -6.62
C GLU A 12 -17.36 -7.21 -7.36
N GLU A 13 -18.31 -8.11 -7.55
CA GLU A 13 -18.05 -9.38 -8.26
C GLU A 13 -17.86 -9.16 -9.76
N HIS A 14 -18.62 -8.22 -10.32
CA HIS A 14 -18.57 -7.82 -11.72
C HIS A 14 -18.44 -6.29 -11.79
N PRO A 15 -17.23 -5.74 -11.61
CA PRO A 15 -17.06 -4.30 -11.61
C PRO A 15 -17.27 -3.73 -13.02
N VAL A 16 -18.18 -2.80 -13.12
CA VAL A 16 -18.47 -2.05 -14.35
C VAL A 16 -18.35 -0.55 -14.09
N TRP A 17 -18.06 0.22 -15.14
CA TRP A 17 -18.09 1.66 -15.05
C TRP A 17 -19.54 2.16 -15.03
N ASP A 18 -20.03 2.51 -13.85
CA ASP A 18 -21.40 2.91 -13.55
C ASP A 18 -21.50 4.39 -13.16
N ASP A 19 -22.73 4.87 -12.95
CA ASP A 19 -23.01 6.26 -12.59
C ASP A 19 -22.36 6.66 -11.25
N ASP A 20 -22.24 5.75 -10.30
CA ASP A 20 -21.55 6.02 -9.03
C ASP A 20 -20.05 6.23 -9.24
N LYS A 21 -19.40 5.45 -10.12
CA LYS A 21 -17.98 5.66 -10.46
C LYS A 21 -17.77 6.96 -11.23
N VAL A 22 -18.70 7.29 -12.14
CA VAL A 22 -18.69 8.60 -12.82
C VAL A 22 -18.75 9.74 -11.81
N ARG A 23 -19.60 9.65 -10.81
CA ARG A 23 -19.75 10.67 -9.76
C ARG A 23 -18.55 10.72 -8.81
N VAL A 24 -18.12 9.59 -8.28
CA VAL A 24 -17.08 9.51 -7.25
C VAL A 24 -15.68 9.68 -7.85
N ILE A 25 -15.36 8.92 -8.88
CA ILE A 25 -14.03 8.93 -9.51
C ILE A 25 -13.95 10.07 -10.54
N GLY A 26 -14.97 10.19 -11.39
CA GLY A 26 -15.06 11.25 -12.39
C GLY A 26 -15.28 12.64 -11.78
N GLY A 27 -15.76 12.74 -10.55
CA GLY A 27 -15.88 13.99 -9.78
C GLY A 27 -14.55 14.45 -9.14
N ALA A 28 -13.48 13.65 -9.23
CA ALA A 28 -12.16 14.09 -8.81
C ALA A 28 -11.64 15.26 -9.67
N PRO A 29 -10.72 16.08 -9.16
CA PRO A 29 -10.13 17.15 -9.94
C PRO A 29 -9.52 16.67 -11.26
N ASP A 30 -9.61 17.47 -12.31
CA ASP A 30 -9.01 17.16 -13.61
C ASP A 30 -7.53 16.82 -13.46
N GLY A 31 -7.10 15.72 -14.07
CA GLY A 31 -5.73 15.22 -14.00
C GLY A 31 -5.46 14.24 -12.85
N ALA A 32 -6.39 14.08 -11.90
CA ALA A 32 -6.23 13.10 -10.81
C ALA A 32 -6.24 11.66 -11.32
N PHE A 33 -7.16 11.33 -12.25
CA PHE A 33 -7.27 10.01 -12.86
C PHE A 33 -7.33 10.12 -14.39
N VAL A 34 -6.83 9.09 -15.08
CA VAL A 34 -7.11 8.83 -16.49
C VAL A 34 -7.68 7.43 -16.58
N LEU A 35 -8.98 7.35 -16.64
CA LEU A 35 -9.73 6.10 -16.74
C LEU A 35 -10.61 6.18 -18.00
N PRO A 36 -10.16 5.62 -19.13
CA PRO A 36 -10.81 5.76 -20.44
C PRO A 36 -11.98 4.77 -20.58
N PHE A 37 -12.87 4.74 -19.57
CA PHE A 37 -14.01 3.83 -19.56
C PHE A 37 -15.30 4.58 -19.91
N ALA A 38 -16.15 3.94 -20.71
CA ALA A 38 -17.51 4.36 -20.98
C ALA A 38 -18.49 3.66 -20.04
N LEU A 39 -19.69 4.24 -19.85
CA LEU A 39 -20.75 3.60 -19.06
C LEU A 39 -21.04 2.18 -19.55
N GLY A 40 -21.00 1.24 -18.62
CA GLY A 40 -21.22 -0.18 -18.88
C GLY A 40 -19.98 -0.99 -19.24
N ASP A 41 -18.81 -0.35 -19.36
CA ASP A 41 -17.56 -1.06 -19.62
C ASP A 41 -17.17 -1.92 -18.40
N ASP A 42 -16.73 -3.14 -18.68
CA ASP A 42 -16.13 -4.01 -17.67
C ASP A 42 -14.77 -3.43 -17.20
N LEU A 43 -14.53 -3.50 -15.90
CA LEU A 43 -13.32 -2.92 -15.31
C LEU A 43 -12.30 -4.02 -14.95
N PRO A 44 -11.02 -3.81 -15.29
CA PRO A 44 -9.95 -4.71 -14.87
C PRO A 44 -9.62 -4.53 -13.38
N GLY A 45 -9.05 -5.57 -12.78
CA GLY A 45 -8.65 -5.60 -11.39
C GLY A 45 -9.80 -5.89 -10.44
N ASP A 46 -9.48 -5.89 -9.16
CA ASP A 46 -10.45 -6.11 -8.09
C ASP A 46 -10.91 -4.78 -7.51
N TRP A 47 -12.23 -4.61 -7.48
CA TRP A 47 -12.87 -3.37 -7.04
C TRP A 47 -13.72 -3.56 -5.81
N TRP A 48 -13.73 -2.52 -4.97
CA TRP A 48 -14.60 -2.39 -3.80
C TRP A 48 -15.23 -1.01 -3.76
N ARG A 49 -16.46 -0.99 -3.29
CA ARG A 49 -17.17 0.25 -2.99
C ARG A 49 -17.29 0.45 -1.49
N VAL A 50 -17.26 1.69 -1.07
CA VAL A 50 -17.57 2.13 0.29
C VAL A 50 -18.90 2.84 0.29
N THR A 51 -19.80 2.41 1.15
CA THR A 51 -21.08 3.07 1.37
C THR A 51 -21.16 3.63 2.78
N ASP A 52 -21.87 4.74 2.93
CA ASP A 52 -22.24 5.33 4.23
C ASP A 52 -23.45 4.61 4.84
N GLU A 53 -23.87 5.06 6.03
CA GLU A 53 -25.04 4.56 6.76
C GLU A 53 -26.35 4.63 5.96
N LYS A 54 -26.43 5.53 4.99
CA LYS A 54 -27.60 5.72 4.14
C LYS A 54 -27.57 4.82 2.90
N GLY A 55 -26.49 4.06 2.72
CA GLY A 55 -26.26 3.26 1.54
C GLY A 55 -25.75 4.03 0.32
N THR A 56 -25.36 5.29 0.52
CA THR A 56 -24.77 6.11 -0.55
C THR A 56 -23.32 5.68 -0.76
N VAL A 57 -22.92 5.49 -2.01
CA VAL A 57 -21.52 5.20 -2.35
C VAL A 57 -20.69 6.46 -2.15
N VAL A 58 -19.70 6.40 -1.26
CA VAL A 58 -18.82 7.53 -0.89
C VAL A 58 -17.36 7.30 -1.26
N GLY A 59 -17.01 6.13 -1.76
CA GLY A 59 -15.64 5.85 -2.20
C GLY A 59 -15.49 4.55 -2.95
N TYR A 60 -14.37 4.44 -3.65
CA TYR A 60 -13.94 3.24 -4.36
C TYR A 60 -12.48 2.94 -4.09
N GLY A 61 -12.17 1.64 -3.96
CA GLY A 61 -10.82 1.11 -3.93
C GLY A 61 -10.62 0.08 -5.02
N ARG A 62 -9.44 0.06 -5.63
CA ARG A 62 -9.00 -0.98 -6.57
C ARG A 62 -7.67 -1.55 -6.12
N LEU A 63 -7.52 -2.85 -6.24
CA LEU A 63 -6.28 -3.58 -6.10
C LEU A 63 -5.98 -4.28 -7.43
N ASP A 64 -4.85 -3.96 -8.02
CA ASP A 64 -4.40 -4.59 -9.27
C ASP A 64 -3.05 -5.25 -9.03
N THR A 65 -3.04 -6.59 -9.02
CA THR A 65 -1.84 -7.37 -8.73
C THR A 65 -0.90 -7.32 -9.91
N THR A 66 0.31 -6.88 -9.66
CA THR A 66 1.38 -6.77 -10.65
C THR A 66 2.37 -7.93 -10.54
N TRP A 67 3.27 -8.04 -11.52
CA TRP A 67 4.34 -9.01 -11.48
C TRP A 67 5.26 -8.78 -10.27
N GLY A 68 5.69 -9.85 -9.62
CA GLY A 68 6.64 -9.78 -8.51
C GLY A 68 6.00 -9.75 -7.12
N GLY A 69 4.67 -9.92 -7.00
CA GLY A 69 3.98 -10.01 -5.72
C GLY A 69 3.63 -8.65 -5.10
N ASP A 70 3.62 -7.61 -5.91
CA ASP A 70 3.18 -6.28 -5.56
C ASP A 70 1.79 -6.00 -6.13
N ALA A 71 1.12 -4.97 -5.64
CA ALA A 71 -0.14 -4.51 -6.20
C ALA A 71 -0.21 -2.99 -6.29
N GLU A 72 -0.76 -2.51 -7.40
CA GLU A 72 -1.16 -1.12 -7.55
C GLU A 72 -2.49 -0.89 -6.83
N ILE A 73 -2.58 0.20 -6.08
CA ILE A 73 -3.82 0.64 -5.45
C ILE A 73 -4.33 1.92 -6.10
N LEU A 74 -5.65 1.97 -6.31
CA LEU A 74 -6.38 3.19 -6.63
C LEU A 74 -7.37 3.45 -5.52
N MET A 75 -7.47 4.70 -5.10
CA MET A 75 -8.44 5.15 -4.10
C MET A 75 -9.11 6.43 -4.58
N ALA A 76 -10.42 6.46 -4.51
CA ALA A 76 -11.20 7.65 -4.79
C ALA A 76 -12.27 7.84 -3.73
N SER A 77 -12.40 9.05 -3.20
CA SER A 77 -13.49 9.43 -2.32
C SER A 77 -14.39 10.45 -3.01
N ASP A 78 -15.69 10.35 -2.75
CA ASP A 78 -16.64 11.34 -3.23
C ASP A 78 -16.20 12.74 -2.78
N PRO A 79 -16.09 13.71 -3.68
CA PRO A 79 -15.77 15.10 -3.31
C PRO A 79 -16.69 15.67 -2.23
N ALA A 80 -17.96 15.25 -2.22
CA ALA A 80 -18.92 15.66 -1.20
C ALA A 80 -18.70 14.99 0.18
N ALA A 81 -17.93 13.88 0.24
CA ALA A 81 -17.63 13.14 1.45
C ALA A 81 -16.16 13.25 1.90
N GLN A 82 -15.43 14.23 1.38
CA GLN A 82 -14.05 14.47 1.79
C GLN A 82 -13.95 14.96 3.23
N GLY A 83 -12.87 14.60 3.92
CA GLY A 83 -12.59 15.04 5.29
C GLY A 83 -13.28 14.22 6.38
N VAL A 84 -14.11 13.23 6.06
CA VAL A 84 -14.79 12.36 7.04
C VAL A 84 -14.15 10.98 7.21
N GLY A 85 -12.91 10.80 6.73
CA GLY A 85 -12.13 9.58 6.97
C GLY A 85 -12.26 8.51 5.90
N VAL A 86 -13.00 8.72 4.81
CA VAL A 86 -13.19 7.73 3.72
C VAL A 86 -11.85 7.29 3.13
N GLY A 87 -10.92 8.21 2.86
CA GLY A 87 -9.61 7.87 2.31
C GLY A 87 -8.77 6.99 3.24
N SER A 88 -8.78 7.26 4.55
CA SER A 88 -8.09 6.43 5.54
C SER A 88 -8.71 5.04 5.63
N PHE A 89 -10.02 4.95 5.64
CA PHE A 89 -10.75 3.69 5.63
C PHE A 89 -10.43 2.86 4.38
N LEU A 90 -10.44 3.49 3.19
CA LEU A 90 -10.07 2.83 1.92
C LEU A 90 -8.67 2.24 1.98
N LEU A 91 -7.69 3.01 2.45
CA LEU A 91 -6.31 2.56 2.54
C LEU A 91 -6.16 1.37 3.48
N GLU A 92 -6.76 1.43 4.68
CA GLU A 92 -6.73 0.33 5.65
C GLU A 92 -7.33 -0.95 5.06
N ARG A 93 -8.46 -0.85 4.38
CA ARG A 93 -9.13 -2.01 3.75
C ARG A 93 -8.33 -2.59 2.59
N LEU A 94 -7.74 -1.76 1.75
CA LEU A 94 -6.88 -2.24 0.66
C LEU A 94 -5.61 -2.90 1.20
N GLU A 95 -5.03 -2.39 2.29
CA GLU A 95 -3.90 -3.05 2.96
C GLU A 95 -4.30 -4.40 3.57
N ASP A 96 -5.48 -4.51 4.19
CA ASP A 96 -6.01 -5.75 4.72
C ASP A 96 -6.22 -6.80 3.61
N GLU A 97 -6.79 -6.39 2.47
CA GLU A 97 -6.94 -7.25 1.30
C GLU A 97 -5.59 -7.71 0.74
N ALA A 98 -4.64 -6.79 0.62
CA ALA A 98 -3.29 -7.11 0.15
C ALA A 98 -2.58 -8.09 1.09
N GLU A 99 -2.69 -7.89 2.42
CA GLU A 99 -2.12 -8.78 3.42
C GLU A 99 -2.74 -10.18 3.35
N SER A 100 -4.06 -10.28 3.21
CA SER A 100 -4.77 -11.56 3.11
C SER A 100 -4.36 -12.38 1.89
N ARG A 101 -3.89 -11.73 0.84
CA ARG A 101 -3.42 -12.35 -0.40
C ARG A 101 -1.91 -12.61 -0.43
N GLY A 102 -1.18 -12.27 0.62
CA GLY A 102 0.26 -12.42 0.68
C GLY A 102 1.02 -11.45 -0.21
N ILE A 103 0.42 -10.31 -0.56
CA ILE A 103 1.07 -9.24 -1.33
C ILE A 103 2.12 -8.58 -0.44
N ASN A 104 3.32 -8.39 -0.97
CA ASN A 104 4.45 -7.83 -0.22
C ASN A 104 4.40 -6.32 -0.11
N TYR A 105 4.03 -5.65 -1.20
CA TYR A 105 3.99 -4.20 -1.28
C TYR A 105 2.75 -3.72 -2.03
N VAL A 106 2.22 -2.60 -1.58
CA VAL A 106 1.26 -1.81 -2.35
C VAL A 106 1.94 -0.55 -2.85
N HIS A 107 1.62 -0.13 -4.07
CA HIS A 107 2.15 1.09 -4.64
C HIS A 107 1.04 1.95 -5.23
N ASN A 108 1.31 3.24 -5.30
CA ASN A 108 0.43 4.23 -5.91
C ASN A 108 1.27 5.22 -6.72
N THR A 109 0.86 5.47 -7.94
CA THR A 109 1.48 6.46 -8.82
C THR A 109 0.63 7.73 -8.82
N ILE A 110 1.16 8.80 -8.25
CA ILE A 110 0.51 10.10 -8.30
C ILE A 110 0.87 10.76 -9.62
N ARG A 111 -0.14 11.02 -10.44
CA ARG A 111 0.07 11.64 -11.75
C ARG A 111 0.71 13.02 -11.64
N ALA A 112 1.54 13.37 -12.62
CA ALA A 112 2.20 14.68 -12.66
C ALA A 112 1.17 15.82 -12.79
N GLU A 113 0.07 15.57 -13.49
CA GLU A 113 -1.02 16.51 -13.74
C GLU A 113 -1.99 16.65 -12.57
N HIS A 114 -1.82 15.87 -11.50
CA HIS A 114 -2.73 15.94 -10.34
C HIS A 114 -2.59 17.31 -9.65
N PRO A 115 -3.66 18.12 -9.57
CA PRO A 115 -3.57 19.49 -9.06
C PRO A 115 -3.21 19.58 -7.57
N GLN A 116 -3.46 18.51 -6.81
CA GLN A 116 -3.12 18.41 -5.39
C GLN A 116 -2.03 17.35 -5.14
N ARG A 117 -1.10 17.20 -6.09
CA ARG A 117 -0.08 16.15 -6.05
C ARG A 117 0.70 16.14 -4.75
N ASP A 118 1.15 17.30 -4.28
CA ASP A 118 1.95 17.42 -3.08
C ASP A 118 1.16 17.04 -1.82
N LEU A 119 -0.11 17.41 -1.75
CA LEU A 119 -0.99 17.05 -0.63
C LEU A 119 -1.23 15.53 -0.58
N VAL A 120 -1.46 14.90 -1.73
CA VAL A 120 -1.65 13.44 -1.81
C VAL A 120 -0.35 12.71 -1.48
N HIS A 121 0.78 13.21 -1.99
CA HIS A 121 2.11 12.69 -1.67
C HIS A 121 2.35 12.70 -0.16
N ASP A 122 2.21 13.85 0.49
CA ASP A 122 2.44 14.01 1.92
C ASP A 122 1.48 13.14 2.74
N TRP A 123 0.22 13.06 2.31
CA TRP A 123 -0.78 12.21 2.94
C TRP A 123 -0.39 10.72 2.91
N LEU A 124 0.17 10.22 1.81
CA LEU A 124 0.67 8.85 1.68
C LEU A 124 1.96 8.64 2.48
N VAL A 125 2.89 9.60 2.45
CA VAL A 125 4.18 9.52 3.17
C VAL A 125 3.96 9.39 4.69
N VAL A 126 3.06 10.18 5.28
CA VAL A 126 2.72 10.07 6.72
C VAL A 126 2.14 8.70 7.06
N ARG A 127 1.56 8.00 6.08
CA ARG A 127 1.00 6.64 6.22
C ARG A 127 1.98 5.52 5.90
N GLY A 128 3.26 5.86 5.74
CA GLY A 128 4.35 4.91 5.62
C GLY A 128 4.78 4.58 4.19
N PHE A 129 4.22 5.26 3.19
CA PHE A 129 4.72 5.14 1.82
C PHE A 129 6.09 5.79 1.68
N ARG A 130 6.90 5.24 0.78
CA ARG A 130 8.23 5.74 0.43
C ARG A 130 8.34 5.85 -1.08
N GLY A 131 9.04 6.88 -1.54
CA GLY A 131 9.35 7.03 -2.97
C GLY A 131 10.24 5.91 -3.50
N THR A 132 10.05 5.55 -4.75
CA THR A 132 10.92 4.66 -5.52
C THR A 132 11.79 5.47 -6.48
N VAL A 133 12.76 4.83 -7.12
CA VAL A 133 13.59 5.45 -8.16
C VAL A 133 12.78 5.92 -9.36
N ASP A 134 11.63 5.30 -9.62
CA ASP A 134 10.71 5.64 -10.71
C ASP A 134 9.71 6.74 -10.34
N GLY A 135 9.78 7.25 -9.10
CA GLY A 135 8.88 8.31 -8.60
C GLY A 135 7.55 7.81 -8.05
N ASP A 136 7.31 6.50 -8.05
CA ASP A 136 6.14 5.90 -7.43
C ASP A 136 6.28 5.83 -5.91
N LEU A 137 5.17 5.89 -5.22
CA LEU A 137 5.11 5.68 -3.77
C LEU A 137 4.77 4.23 -3.46
N ARG A 138 5.57 3.60 -2.60
CA ARG A 138 5.45 2.19 -2.25
C ARG A 138 5.46 1.99 -0.74
N LYS A 139 4.64 1.08 -0.25
CA LYS A 139 4.56 0.70 1.16
C LYS A 139 4.58 -0.81 1.30
N ARG A 140 5.38 -1.30 2.26
CA ARG A 140 5.35 -2.72 2.62
C ARG A 140 4.07 -3.04 3.38
N VAL A 141 3.34 -4.05 2.94
CA VAL A 141 2.11 -4.51 3.59
C VAL A 141 2.42 -5.01 5.00
N GLY A 142 1.56 -4.71 5.96
CA GLY A 142 1.73 -5.10 7.37
C GLY A 142 2.76 -4.30 8.15
N SER A 143 3.52 -3.39 7.53
CA SER A 143 4.59 -2.64 8.22
C SER A 143 4.10 -1.75 9.36
N THR A 144 2.89 -1.25 9.29
CA THR A 144 2.29 -0.40 10.33
C THR A 144 1.84 -1.21 11.54
N ARG A 145 1.34 -2.44 11.34
CA ARG A 145 0.94 -3.34 12.44
C ARG A 145 2.13 -3.86 13.23
N GLY A 146 3.26 -4.15 12.56
CA GLY A 146 4.48 -4.59 13.21
C GLY A 146 5.10 -3.57 14.17
N ALA A 147 4.89 -2.27 13.93
CA ALA A 147 5.36 -1.21 14.81
C ALA A 147 4.51 -1.09 16.10
N ALA A 148 3.22 -1.37 16.04
CA ALA A 148 2.33 -1.37 17.20
C ALA A 148 2.50 -2.65 18.07
N SER A 149 2.81 -3.79 17.45
CA SER A 149 2.97 -5.06 18.15
C SER A 149 4.34 -5.25 18.84
N ARG A 150 5.34 -4.39 18.54
CA ARG A 150 6.67 -4.46 19.16
C ARG A 150 6.82 -3.64 20.45
N ARG A 151 5.74 -3.12 21.01
CA ARG A 151 5.73 -2.49 22.33
C ARG A 151 5.28 -3.46 23.42
N THR A 152 5.83 -4.67 23.44
CA THR A 152 5.86 -5.44 24.68
C THR A 152 7.20 -5.15 25.33
N PRO A 153 7.27 -4.63 26.57
CA PRO A 153 8.53 -4.49 27.25
C PRO A 153 9.07 -5.89 27.49
N ALA A 154 10.23 -6.17 26.93
CA ALA A 154 10.97 -7.38 27.25
C ALA A 154 11.22 -7.41 28.76
N ALA A 155 10.64 -8.40 29.42
CA ALA A 155 11.01 -8.75 30.77
C ALA A 155 12.53 -9.03 30.77
N ALA A 156 13.21 -8.35 31.63
CA ALA A 156 14.64 -8.54 31.87
C ALA A 156 14.93 -10.01 32.15
N ALA A 157 15.54 -10.70 31.22
CA ALA A 157 16.19 -11.96 31.47
C ALA A 157 17.60 -11.64 31.96
N SER A 158 17.80 -11.83 33.28
CA SER A 158 19.07 -11.86 33.90
C SER A 158 19.84 -13.06 33.36
N TYR A 159 20.94 -12.79 32.65
CA TYR A 159 21.91 -13.82 32.30
C TYR A 159 22.92 -13.91 33.43
N ASP A 160 22.88 -15.03 34.15
CA ASP A 160 23.98 -15.48 35.02
C ASP A 160 25.19 -15.75 34.13
N VAL A 161 26.26 -15.04 34.41
CA VAL A 161 27.60 -15.29 33.85
C VAL A 161 28.22 -16.44 34.61
N ALA A 162 28.20 -17.63 34.04
CA ALA A 162 29.10 -18.69 34.45
C ALA A 162 30.38 -18.60 33.61
N SER A 163 31.45 -18.26 34.29
CA SER A 163 32.82 -18.29 33.80
C SER A 163 33.24 -19.72 33.45
N ASP A 164 33.79 -19.92 32.27
CA ASP A 164 34.65 -21.06 32.01
C ASP A 164 35.89 -20.60 31.23
N PRO A 165 37.11 -20.92 31.76
CA PRO A 165 38.35 -20.53 31.14
C PRO A 165 38.96 -21.66 30.33
N GLY A 166 39.36 -21.40 29.11
CA GLY A 166 40.43 -22.15 28.48
C GLY A 166 40.10 -22.90 27.23
N GLY A 167 40.79 -22.52 26.15
CA GLY A 167 40.82 -23.34 24.94
C GLY A 167 41.37 -22.56 23.74
N GLN A 168 42.69 -22.47 23.69
CA GLN A 168 43.41 -22.09 22.48
C GLN A 168 43.23 -23.13 21.39
N ALA A 169 43.01 -22.70 20.15
CA ALA A 169 43.48 -23.45 18.98
C ALA A 169 43.67 -22.51 17.77
N PRO A 170 44.67 -22.79 16.98
CA PRO A 170 45.27 -21.82 16.06
C PRO A 170 44.74 -21.89 14.64
N GLY A 171 45.03 -20.83 13.93
CA GLY A 171 44.81 -20.46 12.57
C GLY A 171 44.67 -21.51 11.49
N ARG A 172 43.97 -21.11 10.51
CA ARG A 172 44.24 -21.45 9.12
C ARG A 172 43.77 -20.32 8.22
N GLU A 173 44.73 -19.64 7.65
CA GLU A 173 44.58 -18.78 6.48
C GLU A 173 44.28 -19.68 5.30
N GLU A 174 43.25 -19.37 4.53
CA GLU A 174 43.20 -19.78 3.13
C GLU A 174 42.87 -18.58 2.25
N GLU A 175 43.90 -18.19 1.53
CA GLU A 175 43.84 -17.38 0.33
C GLU A 175 43.02 -18.05 -0.75
N GLY A 176 42.40 -17.27 -1.58
CA GLY A 176 41.86 -17.66 -2.86
C GLY A 176 40.65 -16.82 -3.23
N GLY A 177 40.72 -15.88 -4.06
CA GLY A 177 41.06 -15.88 -5.42
C GLY A 177 39.98 -15.10 -6.10
N TYR A 178 40.23 -13.82 -6.39
CA TYR A 178 39.43 -12.99 -7.28
C TYR A 178 39.43 -13.61 -8.68
N VAL A 179 38.25 -13.93 -9.20
CA VAL A 179 38.11 -14.21 -10.63
C VAL A 179 37.58 -12.95 -11.30
N ASN A 180 38.51 -12.32 -12.01
CA ASN A 180 38.24 -11.26 -12.96
C ASN A 180 37.60 -11.91 -14.20
N VAL A 181 36.41 -11.47 -14.60
CA VAL A 181 35.87 -11.78 -15.93
C VAL A 181 35.68 -10.47 -16.68
N GLU A 182 36.76 -10.05 -17.31
CA GLU A 182 36.69 -9.15 -18.46
C GLU A 182 36.49 -9.95 -19.74
N ASP A 183 35.75 -9.33 -20.66
CA ASP A 183 35.66 -9.60 -22.10
C ASP A 183 34.92 -10.85 -22.59
N HIS A 184 33.75 -10.59 -23.18
CA HIS A 184 33.48 -11.04 -24.54
C HIS A 184 32.47 -10.08 -25.23
N ARG A 185 33.04 -9.29 -26.12
CA ARG A 185 32.35 -8.70 -27.27
C ARG A 185 32.09 -9.83 -28.29
N TYR A 186 30.84 -9.90 -28.74
CA TYR A 186 30.49 -10.06 -30.16
C TYR A 186 29.04 -9.58 -30.34
#